data_54cbba099c5d6bb827efca2b605fee73
#
_entry.id   54cbba099c5d6bb827efca2b605fee73
#
_cell.length_a   1.000
_cell.length_b   1.000
_cell.length_c   1.000
_cell.angle_alpha   90.00
_cell.angle_beta   90.00
_cell.angle_gamma   90.00
#
_symmetry.space_group_name_H-M   'P 1'
#
loop_
_entity.id
_entity.type
_entity.pdbx_description
1 polymer ?
#
loop_
_entity_poly.entity_id
_entity_poly.type
_entity_poly.pdbx_seq_one_letter_code
_entity_poly.pdbx_strand_id
1 'polypeptide(L)'
;MKVFVSGHKGMVGSAIIRGLKKDSVGWDILVCDRKEVDLCDQSAVQAFLDSEKPDMVLNAAGRVGGIHANNTYPAEFIREDLLINANLIHAAWRVGVKRFLNLGSSCIYPRNTEQPIKETSLLTGPLEPTNSAYALAKIAGLEMCRHYREQY
;
A
#
# COMPACT_ATOMS: atom_id res chain seq x y z
N MET A 1 18.52 -11.02 2.94
CA MET A 1 17.82 -9.76 2.65
C MET A 1 16.51 -9.76 3.43
N LYS A 2 16.26 -8.71 4.23
CA LYS A 2 15.08 -8.60 5.10
C LYS A 2 13.94 -7.89 4.37
N VAL A 3 12.77 -8.52 4.28
CA VAL A 3 11.60 -7.97 3.59
C VAL A 3 10.41 -7.84 4.54
N PHE A 4 9.90 -6.62 4.68
CA PHE A 4 8.66 -6.39 5.42
C PHE A 4 7.46 -6.51 4.50
N VAL A 5 6.51 -7.39 4.84
CA VAL A 5 5.25 -7.56 4.12
C VAL A 5 4.11 -7.09 5.02
N SER A 6 3.61 -5.86 4.77
CA SER A 6 2.43 -5.35 5.46
C SER A 6 1.16 -6.00 4.89
N GLY A 7 0.12 -6.17 5.72
CA GLY A 7 -1.11 -6.83 5.29
C GLY A 7 -0.97 -8.32 4.99
N HIS A 8 -0.03 -8.99 5.63
CA HIS A 8 0.37 -10.39 5.41
C HIS A 8 -0.77 -11.42 5.56
N LYS A 9 -1.82 -11.12 6.30
CA LYS A 9 -3.00 -11.98 6.48
C LYS A 9 -4.06 -11.83 5.38
N GLY A 10 -3.95 -10.76 4.58
CA GLY A 10 -4.84 -10.51 3.44
C GLY A 10 -4.56 -11.45 2.27
N MET A 11 -5.47 -11.44 1.28
CA MET A 11 -5.36 -12.29 0.09
C MET A 11 -4.01 -12.11 -0.64
N VAL A 12 -3.64 -10.87 -0.94
CA VAL A 12 -2.40 -10.57 -1.67
C VAL A 12 -1.17 -10.76 -0.80
N GLY A 13 -1.18 -10.22 0.44
CA GLY A 13 -0.04 -10.36 1.36
C GLY A 13 0.31 -11.82 1.67
N SER A 14 -0.69 -12.68 1.90
CA SER A 14 -0.45 -14.11 2.10
C SER A 14 0.10 -14.81 0.85
N ALA A 15 -0.32 -14.40 -0.35
CA ALA A 15 0.22 -14.91 -1.61
C ALA A 15 1.69 -14.50 -1.80
N ILE A 16 2.02 -13.23 -1.51
CA ILE A 16 3.40 -12.74 -1.51
C ILE A 16 4.28 -13.59 -0.58
N ILE A 17 3.85 -13.81 0.66
CA ILE A 17 4.61 -14.64 1.61
C ILE A 17 4.83 -16.06 1.10
N ARG A 18 3.80 -16.68 0.51
CA ARG A 18 3.97 -18.01 -0.10
C ARG A 18 4.97 -18.00 -1.26
N GLY A 19 4.99 -16.93 -2.06
CA GLY A 19 5.97 -16.74 -3.12
C GLY A 19 7.40 -16.61 -2.58
N LEU A 20 7.61 -15.70 -1.63
CA LEU A 20 8.92 -15.47 -1.01
C LEU A 20 9.50 -16.72 -0.33
N LYS A 21 8.65 -17.53 0.32
CA LYS A 21 9.07 -18.80 0.93
C LYS A 21 9.51 -19.88 -0.07
N LYS A 22 9.04 -19.80 -1.32
CA LYS A 22 9.42 -20.72 -2.39
C LYS A 22 10.65 -20.25 -3.18
N ASP A 23 11.02 -18.97 -3.02
CA ASP A 23 12.17 -18.39 -3.70
C ASP A 23 13.47 -18.94 -3.09
N SER A 24 14.43 -19.23 -3.95
CA SER A 24 15.77 -19.72 -3.58
C SER A 24 16.65 -18.66 -2.91
N VAL A 25 16.25 -17.39 -2.91
CA VAL A 25 17.02 -16.28 -2.32
C VAL A 25 17.13 -16.37 -0.80
N GLY A 26 16.22 -17.07 -0.10
CA GLY A 26 16.25 -17.18 1.35
C GLY A 26 15.92 -15.86 2.05
N TRP A 27 14.71 -15.35 1.84
CA TRP A 27 14.24 -14.11 2.42
C TRP A 27 14.04 -14.20 3.94
N ASP A 28 14.54 -13.20 4.69
CA ASP A 28 14.14 -12.94 6.07
C ASP A 28 12.82 -12.14 6.05
N ILE A 29 11.71 -12.85 6.27
CA ILE A 29 10.35 -12.30 6.10
C ILE A 29 9.85 -11.71 7.41
N LEU A 30 9.75 -10.40 7.47
CA LEU A 30 9.18 -9.64 8.57
C LEU A 30 7.69 -9.38 8.33
N VAL A 31 6.89 -9.59 9.35
CA VAL A 31 5.45 -9.27 9.36
C VAL A 31 5.08 -8.69 10.72
N CYS A 32 3.98 -7.93 10.79
CA CYS A 32 3.39 -7.51 12.06
C CYS A 32 1.86 -7.55 11.98
N ASP A 33 1.23 -7.83 13.12
CA ASP A 33 -0.23 -7.73 13.26
C ASP A 33 -0.64 -6.30 13.62
N ARG A 34 -1.90 -5.94 13.30
CA ARG A 34 -2.47 -4.62 13.67
C ARG A 34 -2.42 -4.35 15.18
N LYS A 35 -2.45 -5.41 16.01
CA LYS A 35 -2.35 -5.28 17.47
C LYS A 35 -0.93 -4.95 17.94
N GLU A 36 0.07 -5.32 17.16
CA GLU A 36 1.48 -5.05 17.44
C GLU A 36 1.87 -3.67 16.89
N VAL A 37 1.46 -3.37 15.64
CA VAL A 37 1.73 -2.10 14.98
C VAL A 37 0.48 -1.66 14.20
N ASP A 38 -0.21 -0.63 14.68
CA ASP A 38 -1.26 0.01 13.89
C ASP A 38 -0.61 0.89 12.81
N LEU A 39 -0.76 0.51 11.55
CA LEU A 39 -0.18 1.25 10.43
C LEU A 39 -0.80 2.65 10.24
N CYS A 40 -1.93 2.94 10.91
CA CYS A 40 -2.50 4.27 10.96
C CYS A 40 -1.82 5.17 12.01
N ASP A 41 -1.01 4.63 12.91
CA ASP A 41 -0.21 5.37 13.88
C ASP A 41 1.20 5.62 13.33
N GLN A 42 1.50 6.88 13.04
CA GLN A 42 2.78 7.30 12.49
C GLN A 42 3.96 6.95 13.42
N SER A 43 3.79 7.14 14.72
CA SER A 43 4.86 6.91 15.71
C SER A 43 5.16 5.41 15.84
N ALA A 44 4.11 4.58 15.87
CA ALA A 44 4.26 3.13 15.92
C ALA A 44 4.96 2.58 14.68
N VAL A 45 4.56 3.06 13.48
CA VAL A 45 5.21 2.66 12.21
C VAL A 45 6.66 3.09 12.17
N GLN A 46 6.98 4.33 12.58
CA GLN A 46 8.36 4.82 12.60
C GLN A 46 9.22 3.99 13.56
N ALA A 47 8.75 3.78 14.79
CA ALA A 47 9.49 3.00 15.79
C ALA A 47 9.75 1.56 15.33
N PHE A 48 8.75 0.94 14.69
CA PHE A 48 8.88 -0.41 14.15
C PHE A 48 9.94 -0.47 13.03
N LEU A 49 9.90 0.43 12.06
CA LEU A 49 10.87 0.43 10.97
C LEU A 49 12.28 0.87 11.43
N ASP A 50 12.39 1.76 12.42
CA ASP A 50 13.67 2.11 13.05
C ASP A 50 14.35 0.91 13.72
N SER A 51 13.56 0.06 14.37
CA SER A 51 14.00 -1.18 15.03
C SER A 51 14.39 -2.25 14.02
N GLU A 52 13.54 -2.50 13.04
CA GLU A 52 13.63 -3.65 12.14
C GLU A 52 14.53 -3.42 10.93
N LYS A 53 14.60 -2.19 10.43
CA LYS A 53 15.43 -1.75 9.28
C LYS A 53 15.37 -2.73 8.08
N PRO A 54 14.20 -2.97 7.50
CA PRO A 54 14.10 -3.89 6.38
C PRO A 54 14.80 -3.33 5.14
N ASP A 55 15.36 -4.21 4.31
CA ASP A 55 15.94 -3.83 3.01
C ASP A 55 14.84 -3.49 1.97
N MET A 56 13.67 -4.10 2.14
CA MET A 56 12.54 -3.98 1.23
C MET A 56 11.21 -3.93 1.99
N VAL A 57 10.26 -3.14 1.49
CA VAL A 57 8.86 -3.12 1.96
C VAL A 57 7.93 -3.48 0.82
N LEU A 58 7.04 -4.44 1.06
CA LEU A 58 5.93 -4.82 0.17
C LEU A 58 4.62 -4.45 0.86
N ASN A 59 4.03 -3.31 0.45
CA ASN A 59 2.80 -2.81 1.06
C ASN A 59 1.57 -3.43 0.42
N ALA A 60 1.03 -4.47 1.06
CA ALA A 60 -0.26 -5.08 0.74
C ALA A 60 -1.34 -4.76 1.80
N ALA A 61 -1.03 -3.86 2.75
CA ALA A 61 -2.01 -3.40 3.72
C ALA A 61 -2.95 -2.36 3.11
N GLY A 62 -4.16 -2.33 3.61
CA GLY A 62 -5.19 -1.36 3.27
C GLY A 62 -6.54 -1.83 3.78
N ARG A 63 -7.45 -0.87 3.96
CA ARG A 63 -8.85 -1.18 4.19
C ARG A 63 -9.49 -1.55 2.85
N VAL A 64 -9.85 -2.80 2.70
CA VAL A 64 -10.47 -3.31 1.45
C VAL A 64 -11.87 -3.83 1.70
N GLY A 65 -12.73 -3.72 0.69
CA GLY A 65 -14.10 -4.21 0.76
C GLY A 65 -14.80 -4.17 -0.60
N GLY A 66 -15.96 -4.81 -0.70
CA GLY A 66 -16.78 -4.73 -1.89
C GLY A 66 -17.46 -3.37 -2.08
N ILE A 67 -18.20 -3.21 -3.17
CA ILE A 67 -18.89 -1.95 -3.56
C ILE A 67 -19.76 -1.42 -2.42
N HIS A 68 -20.53 -2.29 -1.77
CA HIS A 68 -21.41 -1.88 -0.67
C HIS A 68 -20.62 -1.24 0.49
N ALA A 69 -19.55 -1.87 0.94
CA ALA A 69 -18.73 -1.35 2.05
C ALA A 69 -18.07 -0.01 1.69
N ASN A 70 -17.50 0.10 0.48
CA ASN A 70 -16.91 1.34 -0.01
C ASN A 70 -17.91 2.49 -0.06
N ASN A 71 -19.12 2.23 -0.54
CA ASN A 71 -20.19 3.23 -0.64
C ASN A 71 -20.79 3.62 0.72
N THR A 72 -20.77 2.69 1.69
CA THR A 72 -21.33 2.93 3.04
C THR A 72 -20.35 3.65 3.97
N TYR A 73 -19.04 3.35 3.87
CA TYR A 73 -18.00 3.85 4.78
C TYR A 73 -16.88 4.63 4.08
N PRO A 74 -17.17 5.55 3.13
CA PRO A 74 -16.13 6.17 2.30
C PRO A 74 -15.08 6.95 3.12
N ALA A 75 -15.50 7.62 4.20
CA ALA A 75 -14.59 8.39 5.06
C ALA A 75 -13.56 7.49 5.78
N GLU A 76 -13.97 6.30 6.19
CA GLU A 76 -13.08 5.34 6.84
C GLU A 76 -12.09 4.75 5.83
N PHE A 77 -12.55 4.41 4.62
CA PHE A 77 -11.68 3.89 3.55
C PHE A 77 -10.59 4.90 3.18
N ILE A 78 -10.97 6.14 2.87
CA ILE A 78 -9.99 7.15 2.47
C ILE A 78 -9.01 7.47 3.61
N ARG A 79 -9.51 7.64 4.84
CA ARG A 79 -8.68 7.98 5.99
C ARG A 79 -7.67 6.89 6.32
N GLU A 80 -8.11 5.63 6.47
CA GLU A 80 -7.22 4.54 6.85
C GLU A 80 -6.18 4.28 5.76
N ASP A 81 -6.56 4.22 4.49
CA ASP A 81 -5.62 3.93 3.41
C ASP A 81 -4.63 5.08 3.16
N LEU A 82 -5.05 6.34 3.34
CA LEU A 82 -4.13 7.48 3.29
C LEU A 82 -3.09 7.41 4.41
N LEU A 83 -3.52 7.14 5.64
CA LEU A 83 -2.60 7.03 6.78
C LEU A 83 -1.61 5.87 6.62
N ILE A 84 -2.08 4.69 6.21
CA ILE A 84 -1.22 3.53 5.96
C ILE A 84 -0.15 3.87 4.92
N ASN A 85 -0.54 4.43 3.76
CA ASN A 85 0.39 4.79 2.71
C ASN A 85 1.38 5.87 3.16
N ALA A 86 0.88 6.96 3.77
CA ALA A 86 1.71 8.08 4.20
C ALA A 86 2.75 7.64 5.25
N ASN A 87 2.32 6.89 6.25
CA ASN A 87 3.19 6.45 7.33
C ASN A 87 4.26 5.47 6.83
N LEU A 88 3.87 4.46 6.05
CA LEU A 88 4.81 3.45 5.55
C LEU A 88 5.83 4.03 4.57
N ILE A 89 5.39 4.85 3.61
CA ILE A 89 6.28 5.43 2.60
C ILE A 89 7.29 6.36 3.26
N HIS A 90 6.81 7.26 4.14
CA HIS A 90 7.69 8.20 4.82
C HIS A 90 8.68 7.51 5.76
N ALA A 91 8.21 6.60 6.60
CA ALA A 91 9.08 5.88 7.52
C ALA A 91 10.10 4.99 6.79
N ALA A 92 9.70 4.31 5.71
CA ALA A 92 10.60 3.52 4.88
C ALA A 92 11.74 4.37 4.28
N TRP A 93 11.42 5.55 3.76
CA TRP A 93 12.43 6.50 3.31
C TRP A 93 13.37 6.93 4.44
N ARG A 94 12.84 7.30 5.60
CA ARG A 94 13.65 7.76 6.75
C ARG A 94 14.66 6.73 7.23
N VAL A 95 14.31 5.44 7.21
CA VAL A 95 15.22 4.36 7.64
C VAL A 95 16.12 3.84 6.52
N GLY A 96 16.00 4.39 5.31
CA GLY A 96 16.84 4.05 4.16
C GLY A 96 16.47 2.74 3.47
N VAL A 97 15.20 2.36 3.47
CA VAL A 97 14.70 1.20 2.70
C VAL A 97 15.06 1.34 1.23
N LYS A 98 15.68 0.33 0.65
CA LYS A 98 16.18 0.37 -0.74
C LYS A 98 15.10 0.15 -1.79
N ARG A 99 14.06 -0.61 -1.46
CA ARG A 99 12.98 -0.96 -2.39
C ARG A 99 11.63 -0.90 -1.67
N PHE A 100 10.71 -0.13 -2.24
CA PHE A 100 9.34 -0.02 -1.76
C PHE A 100 8.37 -0.36 -2.89
N LEU A 101 7.54 -1.38 -2.69
CA LEU A 101 6.46 -1.74 -3.61
C LEU A 101 5.12 -1.38 -2.95
N ASN A 102 4.38 -0.45 -3.55
CA ASN A 102 3.03 -0.10 -3.14
C ASN A 102 2.01 -0.72 -4.11
N LEU A 103 1.08 -1.50 -3.58
CA LEU A 103 0.06 -2.12 -4.43
C LEU A 103 -1.04 -1.11 -4.78
N GLY A 104 -1.19 -0.86 -6.08
CA GLY A 104 -2.29 -0.09 -6.63
C GLY A 104 -3.60 -0.90 -6.70
N SER A 105 -4.49 -0.46 -7.56
CA SER A 105 -5.77 -1.12 -7.86
C SER A 105 -6.26 -0.67 -9.23
N SER A 106 -7.03 -1.49 -9.93
CA SER A 106 -7.72 -1.08 -11.17
C SER A 106 -8.74 0.05 -10.94
N CYS A 107 -9.21 0.24 -9.70
CA CYS A 107 -10.13 1.32 -9.33
C CYS A 107 -9.54 2.73 -9.47
N ILE A 108 -8.22 2.87 -9.61
CA ILE A 108 -7.55 4.17 -9.78
C ILE A 108 -7.77 4.81 -11.15
N TYR A 109 -8.23 4.02 -12.12
CA TYR A 109 -8.51 4.50 -13.46
C TYR A 109 -9.91 5.08 -13.59
N PRO A 110 -10.14 5.97 -14.58
CA PRO A 110 -11.47 6.52 -14.83
C PRO A 110 -12.50 5.44 -15.09
N ARG A 111 -13.75 5.70 -14.63
CA ARG A 111 -14.87 4.77 -14.84
C ARG A 111 -15.08 4.40 -16.32
N ASN A 112 -14.97 5.39 -17.19
CA ASN A 112 -15.19 5.23 -18.63
C ASN A 112 -13.86 5.30 -19.37
N THR A 113 -12.95 4.37 -19.09
CA THR A 113 -11.68 4.29 -19.80
C THR A 113 -11.72 3.20 -20.88
N GLU A 114 -10.93 3.40 -21.94
CA GLU A 114 -10.78 2.43 -23.04
C GLU A 114 -10.18 1.12 -22.53
N GLN A 115 -10.61 -0.01 -23.10
CA GLN A 115 -10.10 -1.34 -22.78
C GLN A 115 -9.23 -1.87 -23.95
N PRO A 116 -8.07 -2.48 -23.66
CA PRO A 116 -7.44 -2.67 -22.35
C PRO A 116 -6.95 -1.35 -21.74
N ILE A 117 -7.07 -1.22 -20.41
CA ILE A 117 -6.69 0.00 -19.69
C ILE A 117 -5.18 0.22 -19.79
N LYS A 118 -4.78 1.44 -20.19
CA LYS A 118 -3.37 1.86 -20.23
C LYS A 118 -3.01 2.64 -18.98
N GLU A 119 -1.78 2.54 -18.50
CA GLU A 119 -1.31 3.30 -17.33
C GLU A 119 -1.46 4.83 -17.52
N THR A 120 -1.32 5.31 -18.77
CA THR A 120 -1.51 6.70 -19.13
C THR A 120 -2.94 7.23 -18.96
N SER A 121 -3.91 6.33 -18.72
CA SER A 121 -5.29 6.70 -18.42
C SER A 121 -5.51 7.19 -16.99
N LEU A 122 -4.47 7.10 -16.13
CA LEU A 122 -4.55 7.60 -14.76
C LEU A 122 -4.86 9.10 -14.74
N LEU A 123 -5.85 9.51 -13.92
CA LEU A 123 -6.26 10.93 -13.76
C LEU A 123 -6.81 11.60 -15.02
N THR A 124 -7.20 10.88 -16.04
CA THR A 124 -7.75 11.47 -17.29
C THR A 124 -9.26 11.67 -17.28
N GLY A 125 -9.94 11.22 -16.21
CA GLY A 125 -11.40 11.34 -16.09
C GLY A 125 -11.92 11.00 -14.71
N PRO A 126 -13.25 11.07 -14.50
CA PRO A 126 -13.86 10.82 -13.19
C PRO A 126 -13.76 9.35 -12.79
N LEU A 127 -13.50 9.14 -11.50
CA LEU A 127 -13.49 7.82 -10.87
C LEU A 127 -14.91 7.23 -10.73
N GLU A 128 -14.98 5.92 -10.50
CA GLU A 128 -16.25 5.27 -10.13
C GLU A 128 -16.75 5.83 -8.77
N PRO A 129 -17.94 6.47 -8.72
CA PRO A 129 -18.40 7.16 -7.50
C PRO A 129 -18.48 6.28 -6.26
N THR A 130 -18.85 5.00 -6.42
CA THR A 130 -19.07 4.09 -5.29
C THR A 130 -17.78 3.67 -4.57
N ASN A 131 -16.62 3.85 -5.18
CA ASN A 131 -15.32 3.53 -4.59
C ASN A 131 -14.28 4.64 -4.74
N SER A 132 -14.71 5.86 -5.06
CA SER A 132 -13.81 7.00 -5.29
C SER A 132 -12.92 7.32 -4.10
N ALA A 133 -13.41 7.18 -2.88
CA ALA A 133 -12.65 7.38 -1.65
C ALA A 133 -11.44 6.44 -1.55
N TYR A 134 -11.64 5.15 -1.78
CA TYR A 134 -10.57 4.15 -1.85
C TYR A 134 -9.61 4.43 -3.00
N ALA A 135 -10.15 4.71 -4.19
CA ALA A 135 -9.34 5.00 -5.37
C ALA A 135 -8.42 6.20 -5.18
N LEU A 136 -8.93 7.30 -4.59
CA LEU A 136 -8.14 8.50 -4.27
C LEU A 136 -7.00 8.19 -3.30
N ALA A 137 -7.25 7.39 -2.27
CA ALA A 137 -6.20 6.98 -1.34
C ALA A 137 -5.10 6.14 -2.02
N LYS A 138 -5.47 5.25 -2.96
CA LYS A 138 -4.52 4.48 -3.75
C LYS A 138 -3.73 5.35 -4.73
N ILE A 139 -4.36 6.32 -5.40
CA ILE A 139 -3.68 7.30 -6.24
C ILE A 139 -2.68 8.12 -5.42
N ALA A 140 -3.09 8.61 -4.24
CA ALA A 140 -2.19 9.36 -3.36
C ALA A 140 -0.95 8.55 -2.96
N GLY A 141 -1.10 7.27 -2.61
CA GLY A 141 0.03 6.39 -2.30
C GLY A 141 0.97 6.18 -3.50
N LEU A 142 0.42 6.05 -4.71
CA LEU A 142 1.20 5.94 -5.95
C LEU A 142 1.99 7.22 -6.21
N GLU A 143 1.34 8.38 -6.12
CA GLU A 143 1.97 9.69 -6.34
C GLU A 143 3.03 9.98 -5.25
N MET A 144 2.79 9.59 -4.00
CA MET A 144 3.81 9.68 -2.97
C MET A 144 5.06 8.87 -3.34
N CYS A 145 4.92 7.62 -3.76
CA CYS A 145 6.07 6.80 -4.17
C CYS A 145 6.82 7.46 -5.33
N ARG A 146 6.10 8.03 -6.30
CA ARG A 146 6.70 8.74 -7.45
C ARG A 146 7.51 9.95 -6.98
N HIS A 147 6.92 10.83 -6.18
CA HIS A 147 7.57 12.06 -5.72
C HIS A 147 8.73 11.80 -4.75
N TYR A 148 8.61 10.78 -3.88
CA TYR A 148 9.74 10.38 -3.04
C TYR A 148 10.93 9.88 -3.86
N ARG A 149 10.69 9.12 -4.91
CA ARG A 149 11.73 8.66 -5.84
C ARG A 149 12.35 9.79 -6.66
N GLU A 150 11.57 10.83 -7.00
CA GLU A 150 12.05 11.98 -7.76
C GLU A 150 12.87 12.95 -6.89
N GLN A 151 12.54 13.07 -5.62
CA GLN A 151 13.15 14.05 -4.73
C GLN A 151 14.35 13.49 -3.96
N TYR A 152 14.35 12.20 -3.65
CA TYR A 152 15.34 11.54 -2.79
C TYR A 152 15.98 10.32 -3.46
#